data_e0ed5d00f600f054dd688e266a10058d
#
_entry.id   e0ed5d00f600f054dd688e266a10058d
#
_cell.length_a   1.000
_cell.length_b   1.000
_cell.length_c   1.000
_cell.angle_alpha   90.00
_cell.angle_beta   90.00
_cell.angle_gamma   90.00
#
_symmetry.space_group_name_H-M   'P 1'
#
loop_
_entity.id
_entity.type
_entity.pdbx_description
1 polymer ?
#
loop_
_entity_poly.entity_id
_entity_poly.type
_entity_poly.pdbx_seq_one_letter_code
_entity_poly.pdbx_strand_id
1 'polypeptide(L)'
;MFAYAMSNQPRHKYRIASDQPLAPGNHIIRVKFAYDGGGIGKGATATLLVDEKQVAEGKIPQTIGVRFSLDETFDIGQDTGTPVLEEYDSKMPFPFSGTLAKFVVVLEPQKLSDEEQKRLHEELAKAMMAVQ
;
A
#
# COMPACT_ATOMS: atom_id res chain seq x y z
N MET A 1 -11.38 0.40 4.68
CA MET A 1 -10.23 -0.46 5.01
C MET A 1 -9.12 -0.22 3.99
N PHE A 2 -7.91 -0.12 4.46
CA PHE A 2 -6.67 -0.21 3.67
C PHE A 2 -6.02 -1.57 3.92
N ALA A 3 -5.54 -2.22 2.88
CA ALA A 3 -4.82 -3.49 2.98
C ALA A 3 -3.49 -3.41 2.24
N TYR A 4 -2.47 -3.99 2.83
CA TYR A 4 -1.14 -4.12 2.27
C TYR A 4 -0.70 -5.59 2.32
N ALA A 5 -0.29 -6.15 1.20
CA ALA A 5 0.22 -7.51 1.10
C ALA A 5 1.62 -7.53 0.49
N MET A 6 2.57 -8.15 1.17
CA MET A 6 3.91 -8.40 0.66
C MET A 6 3.97 -9.70 -0.15
N SER A 7 3.12 -10.65 0.18
CA SER A 7 3.00 -11.96 -0.47
C SER A 7 1.64 -12.57 -0.17
N ASN A 8 1.36 -13.72 -0.76
CA ASN A 8 0.12 -14.47 -0.49
C ASN A 8 0.06 -15.13 0.89
N GLN A 9 1.15 -15.09 1.67
CA GLN A 9 1.14 -15.66 3.01
C GLN A 9 0.35 -14.77 3.99
N PRO A 10 -0.56 -15.32 4.82
CA PRO A 10 -1.39 -14.53 5.75
C PRO A 10 -0.59 -13.60 6.66
N ARG A 11 0.59 -14.04 7.12
CA ARG A 11 1.48 -13.24 7.99
C ARG A 11 2.07 -12.00 7.31
N HIS A 12 1.96 -11.90 5.98
CA HIS A 12 2.46 -10.79 5.17
C HIS A 12 1.33 -9.88 4.68
N LYS A 13 0.13 -10.06 5.21
CA LYS A 13 -1.05 -9.25 4.86
C LYS A 13 -1.47 -8.42 6.07
N TYR A 14 -1.52 -7.12 5.89
CA TYR A 14 -1.83 -6.16 6.94
C TYR A 14 -3.11 -5.42 6.60
N ARG A 15 -3.96 -5.23 7.59
CA ARG A 15 -5.26 -4.56 7.46
C ARG A 15 -5.37 -3.40 8.41
N ILE A 16 -5.83 -2.28 7.91
CA ILE A 16 -6.10 -1.08 8.69
C ILE A 16 -7.52 -0.64 8.32
N ALA A 17 -8.44 -0.83 9.25
CA ALA A 17 -9.86 -0.63 9.01
C ALA A 17 -10.49 0.25 10.09
N SER A 18 -11.48 1.04 9.69
CA SER A 18 -12.32 1.75 10.66
C SER A 18 -13.29 0.78 11.33
N ASP A 19 -13.67 1.09 12.55
CA ASP A 19 -14.67 0.34 13.32
C ASP A 19 -16.11 0.55 12.79
N GLN A 20 -16.30 1.61 12.00
CA GLN A 20 -17.59 1.97 11.44
C GLN A 20 -17.60 1.83 9.92
N PRO A 21 -18.70 1.35 9.33
CA PRO A 21 -18.86 1.36 7.89
C PRO A 21 -18.94 2.80 7.38
N LEU A 22 -18.55 2.97 6.11
CA LEU A 22 -18.69 4.26 5.43
C LEU A 22 -20.18 4.58 5.28
N ALA A 23 -20.58 5.77 5.73
CA ALA A 23 -21.96 6.24 5.54
C ALA A 23 -22.27 6.46 4.05
N PRO A 24 -23.54 6.35 3.61
CA PRO A 24 -23.92 6.75 2.27
C PRO A 24 -23.62 8.23 2.00
N GLY A 25 -23.23 8.55 0.78
CA GLY A 25 -22.96 9.93 0.37
C GLY A 25 -21.60 10.09 -0.32
N ASN A 26 -21.20 11.32 -0.52
CA ASN A 26 -19.91 11.68 -1.12
C ASN A 26 -18.85 11.78 -0.02
N HIS A 27 -17.73 11.09 -0.24
CA HIS A 27 -16.64 11.06 0.71
C HIS A 27 -15.29 11.23 0.03
N ILE A 28 -14.34 11.80 0.77
CA ILE A 28 -12.93 11.81 0.43
C ILE A 28 -12.25 10.78 1.34
N ILE A 29 -11.72 9.72 0.74
CA ILE A 29 -10.95 8.71 1.46
C ILE A 29 -9.47 8.97 1.17
N ARG A 30 -8.68 9.09 2.23
CA ARG A 30 -7.24 9.32 2.14
C ARG A 30 -6.49 8.25 2.92
N VAL A 31 -5.45 7.71 2.30
CA VAL A 31 -4.46 6.88 2.98
C VAL A 31 -3.15 7.66 3.02
N LYS A 32 -2.62 7.89 4.21
CA LYS A 32 -1.26 8.38 4.42
C LYS A 32 -0.38 7.19 4.71
N PHE A 33 0.65 7.01 3.91
CA PHE A 33 1.62 5.92 4.07
C PHE A 33 2.98 6.53 4.41
N ALA A 34 3.34 6.48 5.69
CA ALA A 34 4.59 7.02 6.20
C ALA A 34 5.62 5.90 6.33
N TYR A 35 6.56 5.85 5.39
CA TYR A 35 7.66 4.90 5.40
C TYR A 35 8.65 5.25 6.50
N ASP A 36 9.12 4.25 7.26
CA ASP A 36 10.02 4.48 8.40
C ASP A 36 11.44 4.88 7.99
N GLY A 37 11.85 4.55 6.75
CA GLY A 37 13.20 4.82 6.29
C GLY A 37 14.24 3.84 6.83
N GLY A 38 15.52 4.19 6.68
CA GLY A 38 16.63 3.39 7.20
C GLY A 38 17.01 2.19 6.34
N GLY A 39 16.63 2.16 5.06
CA GLY A 39 16.92 1.11 4.09
C GLY A 39 15.69 0.61 3.37
N ILE A 40 15.86 -0.40 2.51
CA ILE A 40 14.76 -1.05 1.78
C ILE A 40 14.02 -2.06 2.65
N GLY A 41 12.74 -2.29 2.35
CA GLY A 41 11.93 -3.31 3.03
C GLY A 41 11.63 -3.00 4.50
N LYS A 42 11.84 -1.78 4.96
CA LYS A 42 11.53 -1.35 6.32
C LYS A 42 10.03 -1.18 6.51
N GLY A 43 9.62 -0.92 7.73
CA GLY A 43 8.22 -0.73 8.08
C GLY A 43 7.64 0.60 7.61
N ALA A 44 6.35 0.74 7.83
CA ALA A 44 5.59 1.95 7.58
C ALA A 44 4.44 2.09 8.56
N THR A 45 3.92 3.28 8.68
CA THR A 45 2.65 3.54 9.36
C THR A 45 1.63 3.99 8.32
N ALA A 46 0.48 3.33 8.27
CA ALA A 46 -0.61 3.74 7.41
C ALA A 46 -1.76 4.32 8.24
N THR A 47 -2.20 5.49 7.86
CA THR A 47 -3.30 6.21 8.49
C THR A 47 -4.44 6.36 7.50
N LEU A 48 -5.61 5.89 7.87
CA LEU A 48 -6.83 5.99 7.07
C LEU A 48 -7.67 7.16 7.54
N LEU A 49 -8.00 8.07 6.63
CA LEU A 49 -8.85 9.22 6.89
C LEU A 49 -10.10 9.17 5.99
N VAL A 50 -11.22 9.57 6.55
CA VAL A 50 -12.48 9.81 5.83
C VAL A 50 -12.89 11.24 6.11
N ASP A 51 -13.05 12.03 5.05
CA ASP A 51 -13.41 13.47 5.14
C ASP A 51 -12.45 14.24 6.08
N GLU A 52 -11.14 13.99 5.94
CA GLU A 52 -10.05 14.55 6.76
C GLU A 52 -10.02 14.10 8.22
N LYS A 53 -10.96 13.25 8.64
CA LYS A 53 -10.97 12.67 9.98
C LYS A 53 -10.26 11.33 9.99
N GLN A 54 -9.29 11.16 10.88
CA GLN A 54 -8.64 9.87 11.08
C GLN A 54 -9.64 8.85 11.64
N VAL A 55 -9.78 7.73 10.96
CA VAL A 55 -10.69 6.63 11.35
C VAL A 55 -9.96 5.35 11.69
N ALA A 56 -8.71 5.20 11.25
CA ALA A 56 -7.87 4.07 11.62
C ALA A 56 -6.39 4.41 11.42
N GLU A 57 -5.53 3.71 12.13
CA GLU A 57 -4.09 3.75 11.96
C GLU A 57 -3.50 2.39 12.30
N GLY A 58 -2.45 1.99 11.62
CA GLY A 58 -1.79 0.74 11.90
C GLY A 58 -0.35 0.70 11.40
N LYS A 59 0.44 -0.16 12.04
CA LYS A 59 1.83 -0.41 11.70
C LYS A 59 1.94 -1.54 10.70
N ILE A 60 2.73 -1.32 9.67
CA ILE A 60 3.17 -2.33 8.72
C ILE A 60 4.63 -2.63 9.06
N PRO A 61 4.96 -3.79 9.66
CA PRO A 61 6.31 -4.07 10.15
C PRO A 61 7.37 -4.17 9.05
N GLN A 62 6.96 -4.61 7.87
CA GLN A 62 7.84 -4.77 6.70
C GLN A 62 7.11 -4.39 5.44
N THR A 63 7.84 -3.84 4.48
CA THR A 63 7.35 -3.52 3.14
C THR A 63 8.12 -4.30 2.08
N ILE A 64 7.59 -4.33 0.86
CA ILE A 64 8.28 -4.91 -0.29
C ILE A 64 9.57 -4.13 -0.54
N GLY A 65 10.68 -4.87 -0.65
CA GLY A 65 12.01 -4.26 -0.72
C GLY A 65 12.34 -3.60 -2.06
N VAL A 66 11.88 -4.16 -3.17
CA VAL A 66 12.29 -3.68 -4.51
C VAL A 66 11.09 -3.33 -5.38
N ARG A 67 10.22 -4.28 -5.65
CA ARG A 67 9.06 -4.09 -6.52
C ARG A 67 7.96 -5.10 -6.21
N PHE A 68 6.74 -4.76 -6.54
CA PHE A 68 5.64 -5.71 -6.60
C PHE A 68 5.87 -6.76 -7.70
N SER A 69 5.20 -7.91 -7.62
CA SER A 69 5.27 -8.94 -8.63
C SER A 69 4.99 -8.40 -10.04
N LEU A 70 5.65 -8.98 -11.05
CA LEU A 70 5.40 -8.62 -12.44
C LEU A 70 4.00 -9.01 -12.92
N ASP A 71 3.35 -9.92 -12.22
CA ASP A 71 1.99 -10.38 -12.52
C ASP A 71 0.91 -9.44 -11.96
N GLU A 72 1.33 -8.45 -11.16
CA GLU A 72 0.41 -7.45 -10.60
C GLU A 72 0.28 -6.23 -11.51
N THR A 73 -0.93 -5.73 -11.61
CA THR A 73 -1.28 -4.53 -12.36
C THR A 73 -1.56 -3.35 -11.43
N PHE A 74 -1.53 -2.15 -11.96
CA PHE A 74 -2.03 -0.97 -11.28
C PHE A 74 -3.46 -0.72 -11.72
N ASP A 75 -4.42 -0.95 -10.82
CA ASP A 75 -5.84 -0.88 -11.09
C ASP A 75 -6.52 0.21 -10.27
N ILE A 76 -7.54 0.84 -10.85
CA ILE A 76 -8.40 1.81 -10.17
C ILE A 76 -9.85 1.36 -10.36
N GLY A 77 -10.55 1.17 -9.24
CA GLY A 77 -11.97 0.77 -9.23
C GLY A 77 -12.24 -0.72 -9.44
N GLN A 78 -11.21 -1.51 -9.65
CA GLN A 78 -11.28 -2.97 -9.71
C GLN A 78 -9.91 -3.57 -9.40
N ASP A 79 -9.84 -4.89 -9.26
CA ASP A 79 -8.60 -5.64 -9.06
C ASP A 79 -8.54 -6.77 -10.10
N THR A 80 -7.61 -6.67 -11.05
CA THR A 80 -7.45 -7.65 -12.15
C THR A 80 -6.29 -8.63 -11.94
N GLY A 81 -5.45 -8.38 -10.93
CA GLY A 81 -4.34 -9.25 -10.57
C GLY A 81 -4.70 -10.31 -9.53
N THR A 82 -3.74 -10.63 -8.67
CA THR A 82 -3.97 -11.47 -7.52
C THR A 82 -4.68 -10.69 -6.42
N PRO A 83 -5.77 -11.22 -5.81
CA PRO A 83 -6.46 -10.48 -4.76
C PRO A 83 -5.54 -10.19 -3.59
N VAL A 84 -5.53 -8.96 -3.11
CA VAL A 84 -4.76 -8.55 -1.93
C VAL A 84 -5.25 -9.29 -0.69
N LEU A 85 -6.57 -9.49 -0.61
CA LEU A 85 -7.23 -10.26 0.44
C LEU A 85 -8.05 -11.39 -0.16
N GLU A 86 -7.96 -12.57 0.41
CA GLU A 86 -8.69 -13.77 -0.06
C GLU A 86 -10.21 -13.63 0.04
N GLU A 87 -10.70 -12.72 0.89
CA GLU A 87 -12.12 -12.50 1.13
C GLU A 87 -12.93 -12.14 -0.11
N TYR A 88 -12.32 -11.53 -1.11
CA TYR A 88 -12.99 -11.15 -2.35
C TYR A 88 -12.51 -11.93 -3.58
N ASP A 89 -11.70 -12.97 -3.41
CA ASP A 89 -11.18 -13.79 -4.52
C ASP A 89 -12.31 -14.29 -5.43
N SER A 90 -13.39 -14.80 -4.85
CA SER A 90 -14.57 -15.27 -5.59
C SER A 90 -15.35 -14.14 -6.30
N LYS A 91 -15.06 -12.88 -6.01
CA LYS A 91 -15.73 -11.71 -6.58
C LYS A 91 -14.86 -10.96 -7.59
N MET A 92 -13.65 -11.47 -7.87
CA MET A 92 -12.75 -10.85 -8.84
C MET A 92 -13.44 -10.62 -10.20
N PRO A 93 -13.17 -9.51 -10.88
CA PRO A 93 -12.22 -8.43 -10.55
C PRO A 93 -12.71 -7.43 -9.51
N PHE A 94 -13.71 -7.76 -8.74
CA PHE A 94 -14.25 -6.99 -7.61
C PHE A 94 -14.48 -5.50 -7.92
N PRO A 95 -15.30 -5.18 -8.95
CA PRO A 95 -15.48 -3.81 -9.38
C PRO A 95 -16.14 -2.98 -8.28
N PHE A 96 -15.67 -1.75 -8.13
CA PHE A 96 -16.30 -0.78 -7.24
C PHE A 96 -17.69 -0.42 -7.74
N SER A 97 -18.71 -0.59 -6.91
CA SER A 97 -20.11 -0.39 -7.28
C SER A 97 -20.59 1.07 -7.19
N GLY A 98 -19.79 1.95 -6.58
CA GLY A 98 -20.07 3.36 -6.47
C GLY A 98 -19.51 4.18 -7.64
N THR A 99 -19.52 5.50 -7.50
CA THR A 99 -18.91 6.42 -8.45
C THR A 99 -17.55 6.90 -7.92
N LEU A 100 -16.48 6.63 -8.66
CA LEU A 100 -15.15 7.16 -8.37
C LEU A 100 -14.91 8.40 -9.23
N ALA A 101 -15.03 9.59 -8.60
CA ALA A 101 -14.91 10.85 -9.32
C ALA A 101 -13.44 11.24 -9.59
N LYS A 102 -12.52 10.93 -8.67
CA LYS A 102 -11.11 11.32 -8.77
C LYS A 102 -10.22 10.38 -7.96
N PHE A 103 -9.05 10.10 -8.49
CA PHE A 103 -7.97 9.40 -7.81
C PHE A 103 -6.69 10.23 -7.88
N VAL A 104 -6.01 10.42 -6.76
CA VAL A 104 -4.79 11.23 -6.67
C VAL A 104 -3.74 10.50 -5.85
N VAL A 105 -2.52 10.41 -6.38
CA VAL A 105 -1.34 9.94 -5.65
C VAL A 105 -0.39 11.12 -5.47
N VAL A 106 0.00 11.37 -4.22
CA VAL A 106 0.99 12.39 -3.87
C VAL A 106 2.22 11.68 -3.34
N LEU A 107 3.34 11.86 -4.01
CA LEU A 107 4.64 11.33 -3.56
C LEU A 107 5.46 12.49 -3.00
N GLU A 108 5.89 12.36 -1.76
CA GLU A 108 6.80 13.31 -1.15
C GLU A 108 8.26 12.97 -1.52
N PRO A 109 9.12 13.96 -1.70
CA PRO A 109 10.54 13.73 -1.95
C PRO A 109 11.17 12.95 -0.79
N GLN A 110 12.04 12.01 -1.10
CA GLN A 110 12.85 11.35 -0.09
C GLN A 110 13.83 12.38 0.52
N LYS A 111 13.76 12.56 1.83
CA LYS A 111 14.70 13.39 2.58
C LYS A 111 15.90 12.54 3.01
N LEU A 112 16.72 12.16 2.04
CA LEU A 112 17.92 11.37 2.26
C LEU A 112 19.16 12.25 2.05
N SER A 113 20.17 12.09 2.90
CA SER A 113 21.50 12.62 2.66
C SER A 113 22.15 11.90 1.47
N ASP A 114 23.20 12.48 0.89
CA ASP A 114 23.92 11.89 -0.24
C ASP A 114 24.50 10.51 0.12
N GLU A 115 24.96 10.32 1.35
CA GLU A 115 25.44 9.03 1.84
C GLU A 115 24.32 7.98 1.95
N GLU A 116 23.17 8.39 2.44
CA GLU A 116 21.99 7.51 2.53
C GLU A 116 21.47 7.13 1.14
N GLN A 117 21.46 8.07 0.20
CA GLN A 117 21.12 7.80 -1.20
C GLN A 117 22.08 6.78 -1.83
N LYS A 118 23.38 6.94 -1.61
CA LYS A 118 24.38 6.01 -2.10
C LYS A 118 24.19 4.61 -1.52
N ARG A 119 23.99 4.50 -0.22
CA ARG A 119 23.70 3.21 0.44
C ARG A 119 22.43 2.56 -0.11
N LEU A 120 21.38 3.33 -0.30
CA LEU A 120 20.14 2.85 -0.86
C LEU A 120 20.34 2.29 -2.28
N HIS A 121 21.10 3.00 -3.13
CA HIS A 121 21.43 2.52 -4.47
C HIS A 121 22.24 1.21 -4.45
N GLU A 122 23.19 1.08 -3.53
CA GLU A 122 23.99 -0.14 -3.38
C GLU A 122 23.12 -1.31 -2.89
N GLU A 123 22.21 -1.08 -1.94
CA GLU A 123 21.28 -2.09 -1.45
C GLU A 123 20.29 -2.53 -2.54
N LEU A 124 19.76 -1.58 -3.30
CA LEU A 124 18.87 -1.88 -4.44
C LEU A 124 19.58 -2.71 -5.50
N ALA A 125 20.82 -2.35 -5.85
CA ALA A 125 21.62 -3.11 -6.81
C ALA A 125 21.85 -4.54 -6.35
N LYS A 126 22.20 -4.75 -5.09
CA LYS A 126 22.38 -6.09 -4.49
C LYS A 126 21.07 -6.89 -4.50
N ALA A 127 19.97 -6.26 -4.11
CA ALA A 127 18.66 -6.91 -4.08
C ALA A 127 18.19 -7.30 -5.49
N MET A 128 18.43 -6.45 -6.49
CA MET A 128 18.11 -6.77 -7.88
C MET A 128 18.95 -7.92 -8.43
N MET A 129 20.22 -8.04 -8.05
CA MET A 129 21.06 -9.16 -8.43
C MET A 129 20.63 -10.48 -7.76
N ALA A 130 20.12 -10.41 -6.54
CA ALA A 130 19.67 -11.59 -5.80
C ALA A 130 18.35 -12.19 -6.32
N VAL A 131 17.59 -11.43 -7.12
CA VAL A 131 16.31 -11.86 -7.72
C VAL A 131 16.48 -12.45 -9.12
N GLN A 132 17.68 -12.38 -9.68
CA GLN A 132 18.06 -13.05 -10.94
C GLN A 132 18.52 -14.47 -10.64
#